data_7fa02cb73a59397d24c30fa07a18cf39
#
_entry.id   7fa02cb73a59397d24c30fa07a18cf39
#
_cell.length_a   1.000
_cell.length_b   1.000
_cell.length_c   1.000
_cell.angle_alpha   90.00
_cell.angle_beta   90.00
_cell.angle_gamma   90.00
#
_symmetry.space_group_name_H-M   'P 1'
#
loop_
_entity.id
_entity.type
_entity.pdbx_description
1 polymer ?
#
loop_
_entity_poly.entity_id
_entity_poly.type
_entity_poly.pdbx_seq_one_letter_code
_entity_poly.pdbx_strand_id
1 'polypeptide(L)'
;MNRRSKIQLIKYILYSLLMIVLYVLQTDPNFTLSSGTGPVLVLPFAVAVAMFDGQLAGGLFGLFAGILCDTSSSVLFGFGSILYLVICTAVGLLVLYFMQPSLTNSLIFTGSGFAVRLLLEYFFYYAMWGYENSSQILLRHMLPNLLCTLLVTPLIFLAVRRMHRFFEEKLE
;
A
#
# COMPACT_ATOMS: atom_id res chain seq x y z
N MET A 1 -31.83 6.57 -3.24
CA MET A 1 -30.43 6.47 -2.74
C MET A 1 -30.23 7.56 -1.72
N ASN A 2 -29.96 7.19 -0.47
CA ASN A 2 -29.90 8.12 0.67
C ASN A 2 -28.70 9.08 0.49
N ARG A 3 -28.78 10.32 0.98
CA ARG A 3 -27.71 11.34 0.89
C ARG A 3 -26.38 10.80 1.41
N ARG A 4 -26.40 10.06 2.50
CA ARG A 4 -25.23 9.39 3.11
C ARG A 4 -24.56 8.37 2.16
N SER A 5 -25.37 7.53 1.47
CA SER A 5 -24.81 6.55 0.52
C SER A 5 -24.15 7.21 -0.69
N LYS A 6 -24.66 8.36 -1.15
CA LYS A 6 -24.03 9.13 -2.25
C LYS A 6 -22.66 9.68 -1.84
N ILE A 7 -22.56 10.22 -0.63
CA ILE A 7 -21.29 10.78 -0.11
C ILE A 7 -20.24 9.69 0.07
N GLN A 8 -20.63 8.53 0.60
CA GLN A 8 -19.73 7.38 0.73
C GLN A 8 -19.25 6.86 -0.63
N LEU A 9 -20.14 6.78 -1.61
CA LEU A 9 -19.80 6.36 -2.96
C LEU A 9 -18.80 7.33 -3.61
N ILE A 10 -19.00 8.63 -3.47
CA ILE A 10 -18.10 9.66 -3.97
C ILE A 10 -16.72 9.54 -3.28
N LYS A 11 -16.67 9.28 -1.97
CA LYS A 11 -15.45 9.05 -1.20
C LYS A 11 -14.63 7.90 -1.78
N TYR A 12 -15.26 6.74 -2.00
CA TYR A 12 -14.57 5.56 -2.53
C TYR A 12 -14.15 5.72 -3.99
N ILE A 13 -14.93 6.41 -4.81
CA ILE A 13 -14.54 6.76 -6.19
C ILE A 13 -13.30 7.66 -6.16
N LEU A 14 -13.27 8.66 -5.29
CA LEU A 14 -12.14 9.58 -5.17
C LEU A 14 -10.87 8.85 -4.66
N TYR A 15 -11.02 7.92 -3.72
CA TYR A 15 -9.91 7.07 -3.26
C TYR A 15 -9.38 6.19 -4.39
N SER A 16 -10.25 5.58 -5.19
CA SER A 16 -9.84 4.76 -6.33
C SER A 16 -9.10 5.57 -7.37
N LEU A 17 -9.59 6.77 -7.68
CA LEU A 17 -8.95 7.68 -8.61
C LEU A 17 -7.56 8.12 -8.11
N LEU A 18 -7.47 8.49 -6.83
CA LEU A 18 -6.20 8.87 -6.23
C LEU A 18 -5.20 7.70 -6.22
N MET A 19 -5.66 6.48 -5.96
CA MET A 19 -4.82 5.28 -6.01
C MET A 19 -4.26 5.05 -7.41
N ILE A 20 -5.06 5.22 -8.46
CA ILE A 20 -4.60 5.11 -9.85
C ILE A 20 -3.55 6.18 -10.15
N VAL A 21 -3.77 7.42 -9.71
CA VAL A 21 -2.79 8.50 -9.88
C VAL A 21 -1.47 8.17 -9.18
N LEU A 22 -1.53 7.67 -7.95
CA LEU A 22 -0.33 7.25 -7.21
C LEU A 22 0.38 6.08 -7.91
N TYR A 23 -0.37 5.16 -8.50
CA TYR A 23 0.20 4.06 -9.28
C TYR A 23 0.92 4.56 -10.54
N VAL A 24 0.31 5.48 -11.28
CA VAL A 24 0.96 6.10 -12.45
C VAL A 24 2.23 6.84 -12.04
N LEU A 25 2.20 7.60 -10.94
CA LEU A 25 3.38 8.30 -10.43
C LEU A 25 4.51 7.35 -10.02
N GLN A 26 4.18 6.21 -9.38
CA GLN A 26 5.22 5.24 -9.00
C GLN A 26 5.82 4.49 -10.20
N THR A 27 5.09 4.41 -11.32
CA THR A 27 5.54 3.71 -12.53
C THR A 27 6.35 4.63 -13.45
N ASP A 28 6.32 5.95 -13.22
CA ASP A 28 7.07 6.93 -14.01
C ASP A 28 8.58 6.75 -13.80
N PRO A 29 9.37 6.54 -14.88
CA PRO A 29 10.82 6.39 -14.81
C PRO A 29 11.54 7.61 -14.21
N ASN A 30 10.94 8.80 -14.23
CA ASN A 30 11.51 10.01 -13.62
C ASN A 30 11.46 9.98 -12.09
N PHE A 31 10.56 9.18 -11.48
CA PHE A 31 10.48 8.98 -10.03
C PHE A 31 11.32 7.81 -9.53
N THR A 32 11.87 7.00 -10.43
CA THR A 32 12.81 5.94 -10.07
C THR A 32 14.21 6.51 -9.89
N LEU A 33 14.88 6.18 -8.79
CA LEU A 33 16.30 6.49 -8.61
C LEU A 33 17.13 5.79 -9.72
N SER A 34 18.31 6.34 -10.01
CA SER A 34 19.25 5.82 -11.04
C SER A 34 19.52 4.31 -10.97
N SER A 35 19.14 3.65 -9.91
CA SER A 35 19.28 2.20 -9.69
C SER A 35 18.03 1.38 -10.10
N GLY A 36 17.02 1.98 -10.72
CA GLY A 36 15.76 1.29 -11.05
C GLY A 36 14.86 1.00 -9.84
N THR A 37 15.15 1.62 -8.69
CA THR A 37 14.38 1.51 -7.46
C THR A 37 13.53 2.76 -7.27
N GLY A 38 12.21 2.59 -7.06
CA GLY A 38 11.27 3.68 -6.83
C GLY A 38 10.37 3.42 -5.61
N PRO A 39 9.82 4.47 -4.97
CA PRO A 39 8.93 4.29 -3.83
C PRO A 39 7.63 3.60 -4.27
N VAL A 40 7.18 2.61 -3.50
CA VAL A 40 5.86 2.01 -3.69
C VAL A 40 4.83 2.89 -2.97
N LEU A 41 4.06 3.67 -3.75
CA LEU A 41 3.10 4.65 -3.21
C LEU A 41 1.75 4.04 -2.88
N VAL A 42 1.39 2.98 -3.57
CA VAL A 42 0.06 2.37 -3.48
C VAL A 42 -0.14 1.60 -2.17
N LEU A 43 0.90 0.96 -1.63
CA LEU A 43 0.83 0.22 -0.38
C LEU A 43 0.56 1.13 0.83
N PRO A 44 1.33 2.22 1.09
CA PRO A 44 1.03 3.12 2.21
C PRO A 44 -0.35 3.77 2.08
N PHE A 45 -0.84 4.00 0.86
CA PHE A 45 -2.19 4.50 0.64
C PHE A 45 -3.25 3.47 1.08
N ALA A 46 -3.14 2.21 0.65
CA ALA A 46 -4.05 1.14 1.04
C ALA A 46 -4.04 0.89 2.56
N VAL A 47 -2.86 0.93 3.19
CA VAL A 47 -2.69 0.84 4.65
C VAL A 47 -3.38 2.02 5.35
N ALA A 48 -3.22 3.25 4.86
CA ALA A 48 -3.88 4.42 5.44
C ALA A 48 -5.41 4.30 5.33
N VAL A 49 -5.95 3.87 4.19
CA VAL A 49 -7.39 3.62 4.03
C VAL A 49 -7.87 2.54 5.00
N ALA A 50 -7.11 1.45 5.18
CA ALA A 50 -7.44 0.40 6.14
C ALA A 50 -7.52 0.92 7.58
N MET A 51 -6.66 1.88 7.94
CA MET A 51 -6.63 2.47 9.28
C MET A 51 -7.84 3.39 9.56
N PHE A 52 -8.35 4.11 8.54
CA PHE A 52 -9.45 5.06 8.72
C PHE A 52 -10.82 4.48 8.41
N ASP A 53 -10.94 3.65 7.37
CA ASP A 53 -12.22 3.13 6.88
C ASP A 53 -12.46 1.66 7.28
N GLY A 54 -11.53 1.07 8.02
CA GLY A 54 -11.67 -0.27 8.60
C GLY A 54 -11.28 -1.42 7.66
N GLN A 55 -11.48 -2.64 8.15
CA GLN A 55 -10.97 -3.87 7.56
C GLN A 55 -11.50 -4.18 6.15
N LEU A 56 -12.80 -3.96 5.91
CA LEU A 56 -13.41 -4.29 4.61
C LEU A 56 -12.95 -3.33 3.52
N ALA A 57 -13.00 -2.03 3.79
CA ALA A 57 -12.51 -1.02 2.85
C ALA A 57 -11.00 -1.20 2.62
N GLY A 58 -10.22 -1.37 3.71
CA GLY A 58 -8.79 -1.62 3.64
C GLY A 58 -8.44 -2.86 2.83
N GLY A 59 -9.14 -3.97 3.05
CA GLY A 59 -8.94 -5.20 2.28
C GLY A 59 -9.22 -5.03 0.77
N LEU A 60 -10.33 -4.39 0.43
CA LEU A 60 -10.68 -4.11 -0.97
C LEU A 60 -9.67 -3.18 -1.65
N PHE A 61 -9.26 -2.10 -0.98
CA PHE A 61 -8.22 -1.22 -1.51
C PHE A 61 -6.84 -1.88 -1.54
N GLY A 62 -6.53 -2.76 -0.59
CA GLY A 62 -5.34 -3.61 -0.62
C GLY A 62 -5.34 -4.55 -1.83
N LEU A 63 -6.45 -5.24 -2.09
CA LEU A 63 -6.62 -6.08 -3.28
C LEU A 63 -6.40 -5.27 -4.56
N PHE A 64 -7.04 -4.11 -4.66
CA PHE A 64 -6.92 -3.23 -5.82
C PHE A 64 -5.49 -2.72 -6.01
N ALA A 65 -4.82 -2.32 -4.91
CA ALA A 65 -3.42 -1.95 -4.90
C ALA A 65 -2.51 -3.08 -5.42
N GLY A 66 -2.77 -4.30 -4.97
CA GLY A 66 -2.03 -5.48 -5.40
C GLY A 66 -2.22 -5.78 -6.88
N ILE A 67 -3.45 -5.72 -7.40
CA ILE A 67 -3.74 -5.90 -8.83
C ILE A 67 -2.94 -4.89 -9.67
N LEU A 68 -2.93 -3.62 -9.27
CA LEU A 68 -2.17 -2.58 -9.96
C LEU A 68 -0.66 -2.91 -9.95
N CYS A 69 -0.11 -3.31 -8.80
CA CYS A 69 1.29 -3.68 -8.70
C CYS A 69 1.64 -4.95 -9.51
N ASP A 70 0.75 -5.94 -9.53
CA ASP A 70 0.94 -7.18 -10.28
C ASP A 70 0.95 -6.95 -11.80
N THR A 71 0.26 -5.91 -12.28
CA THR A 71 0.24 -5.54 -13.70
C THR A 71 1.62 -5.09 -14.21
N SER A 72 2.43 -4.46 -13.34
CA SER A 72 3.78 -4.02 -13.69
C SER A 72 4.88 -5.03 -13.32
N SER A 73 4.53 -6.11 -12.61
CA SER A 73 5.47 -7.17 -12.26
C SER A 73 5.43 -8.30 -13.30
N SER A 74 6.59 -8.78 -13.75
CA SER A 74 6.73 -9.93 -14.66
C SER A 74 6.54 -11.28 -13.96
N VAL A 75 6.05 -11.26 -12.74
CA VAL A 75 5.96 -12.40 -11.85
C VAL A 75 4.51 -12.89 -11.75
N LEU A 76 4.23 -13.96 -10.97
CA LEU A 76 2.89 -14.56 -10.81
C LEU A 76 1.82 -13.49 -10.54
N PHE A 77 0.97 -13.26 -11.55
CA PHE A 77 -0.17 -12.35 -11.43
C PHE A 77 -1.13 -12.85 -10.35
N GLY A 78 -1.51 -11.96 -9.44
CA GLY A 78 -2.41 -12.26 -8.33
C GLY A 78 -1.74 -12.50 -6.98
N PHE A 79 -0.44 -12.79 -6.94
CA PHE A 79 0.28 -13.01 -5.68
C PHE A 79 0.34 -11.74 -4.81
N GLY A 80 0.72 -10.60 -5.39
CA GLY A 80 0.72 -9.32 -4.70
C GLY A 80 -0.68 -8.88 -4.28
N SER A 81 -1.69 -9.19 -5.08
CA SER A 81 -3.09 -8.88 -4.80
C SER A 81 -3.59 -9.57 -3.53
N ILE A 82 -3.35 -10.88 -3.40
CA ILE A 82 -3.73 -11.66 -2.21
C ILE A 82 -2.95 -11.17 -0.99
N LEU A 83 -1.66 -10.92 -1.16
CA LEU A 83 -0.79 -10.47 -0.08
C LEU A 83 -1.24 -9.11 0.47
N TYR A 84 -1.49 -8.14 -0.39
CA TYR A 84 -1.95 -6.81 0.04
C TYR A 84 -3.35 -6.84 0.64
N LEU A 85 -4.25 -7.69 0.13
CA LEU A 85 -5.55 -7.93 0.74
C LEU A 85 -5.39 -8.39 2.19
N VAL A 86 -4.56 -9.41 2.43
CA VAL A 86 -4.34 -9.96 3.78
C VAL A 86 -3.70 -8.93 4.70
N ILE A 87 -2.64 -8.24 4.24
CA ILE A 87 -1.95 -7.22 5.03
C ILE A 87 -2.91 -6.08 5.41
N CYS A 88 -3.63 -5.49 4.45
CA CYS A 88 -4.51 -4.36 4.70
C CYS A 88 -5.72 -4.76 5.56
N THR A 89 -6.25 -5.98 5.39
CA THR A 89 -7.32 -6.49 6.25
C THR A 89 -6.82 -6.69 7.69
N ALA A 90 -5.62 -7.25 7.86
CA ALA A 90 -5.01 -7.42 9.19
C ALA A 90 -4.74 -6.06 9.86
N VAL A 91 -4.24 -5.07 9.12
CA VAL A 91 -4.05 -3.71 9.63
C VAL A 91 -5.37 -3.09 10.06
N GLY A 92 -6.42 -3.20 9.25
CA GLY A 92 -7.75 -2.70 9.59
C GLY A 92 -8.32 -3.34 10.86
N LEU A 93 -8.11 -4.65 11.06
CA LEU A 93 -8.48 -5.38 12.27
C LEU A 93 -7.68 -4.90 13.48
N LEU A 94 -6.36 -4.78 13.35
CA LEU A 94 -5.49 -4.33 14.43
C LEU A 94 -5.85 -2.92 14.92
N VAL A 95 -6.12 -2.01 13.97
CA VAL A 95 -6.54 -0.64 14.32
C VAL A 95 -7.93 -0.64 14.95
N LEU A 96 -8.85 -1.47 14.47
CA LEU A 96 -10.20 -1.53 15.03
C LEU A 96 -10.23 -1.98 16.49
N TYR A 97 -9.39 -2.96 16.86
CA TYR A 97 -9.44 -3.59 18.18
C TYR A 97 -8.34 -3.14 19.14
N PHE A 98 -7.17 -2.74 18.66
CA PHE A 98 -5.99 -2.58 19.51
C PHE A 98 -5.33 -1.21 19.41
N MET A 99 -5.46 -0.47 18.31
CA MET A 99 -4.64 0.72 18.07
C MET A 99 -5.46 1.86 17.49
N GLN A 100 -4.99 3.09 17.75
CA GLN A 100 -5.55 4.29 17.11
C GLN A 100 -4.81 4.61 15.80
N PRO A 101 -5.49 5.19 14.79
CA PRO A 101 -4.85 5.63 13.56
C PRO A 101 -3.85 6.77 13.85
N SER A 102 -2.56 6.42 13.83
CA SER A 102 -1.43 7.32 14.10
C SER A 102 -0.39 7.23 12.98
N LEU A 103 0.37 8.32 12.79
CA LEU A 103 1.50 8.34 11.84
C LEU A 103 2.51 7.23 12.14
N THR A 104 2.85 7.03 13.42
CA THR A 104 3.80 6.01 13.85
C THR A 104 3.31 4.60 13.51
N ASN A 105 2.02 4.33 13.78
CA ASN A 105 1.42 3.04 13.44
C ASN A 105 1.37 2.82 11.92
N SER A 106 1.09 3.86 11.14
CA SER A 106 1.11 3.78 9.67
C SER A 106 2.50 3.43 9.14
N LEU A 107 3.56 4.01 9.70
CA LEU A 107 4.95 3.67 9.34
C LEU A 107 5.28 2.21 9.68
N ILE A 108 4.90 1.76 10.87
CA ILE A 108 5.15 0.38 11.31
C ILE A 108 4.39 -0.61 10.42
N PHE A 109 3.11 -0.36 10.15
CA PHE A 109 2.29 -1.26 9.33
C PHE A 109 2.73 -1.28 7.87
N THR A 110 3.07 -0.13 7.29
CA THR A 110 3.60 -0.06 5.94
C THR A 110 4.96 -0.75 5.84
N GLY A 111 5.86 -0.49 6.80
CA GLY A 111 7.17 -1.11 6.84
C GLY A 111 7.10 -2.62 7.03
N SER A 112 6.28 -3.11 7.96
CA SER A 112 6.10 -4.55 8.19
C SER A 112 5.43 -5.23 6.99
N GLY A 113 4.40 -4.63 6.41
CA GLY A 113 3.72 -5.16 5.24
C GLY A 113 4.64 -5.24 4.02
N PHE A 114 5.45 -4.20 3.81
CA PHE A 114 6.45 -4.20 2.73
C PHE A 114 7.56 -5.23 2.99
N ALA A 115 8.03 -5.37 4.24
CA ALA A 115 9.02 -6.37 4.62
C ALA A 115 8.51 -7.80 4.41
N VAL A 116 7.26 -8.08 4.77
CA VAL A 116 6.62 -9.39 4.51
C VAL A 116 6.57 -9.67 3.02
N ARG A 117 6.18 -8.68 2.21
CA ARG A 117 6.21 -8.81 0.74
C ARG A 117 7.59 -9.15 0.23
N LEU A 118 8.62 -8.38 0.64
CA LEU A 118 10.00 -8.61 0.20
C LEU A 118 10.52 -9.99 0.60
N LEU A 119 10.24 -10.45 1.82
CA LEU A 119 10.62 -11.77 2.29
C LEU A 119 9.98 -12.89 1.46
N LEU A 120 8.71 -12.76 1.14
CA LEU A 120 8.00 -13.75 0.34
C LEU A 120 8.47 -13.73 -1.11
N GLU A 121 8.66 -12.54 -1.72
CA GLU A 121 9.25 -12.41 -3.05
C GLU A 121 10.67 -13.03 -3.08
N TYR A 122 11.50 -12.73 -2.08
CA TYR A 122 12.83 -13.32 -1.97
C TYR A 122 12.76 -14.86 -1.87
N PHE A 123 11.89 -15.37 -1.02
CA PHE A 123 11.77 -16.82 -0.80
C PHE A 123 11.30 -17.56 -2.08
N PHE A 124 10.23 -17.07 -2.71
CA PHE A 124 9.66 -17.74 -3.86
C PHE A 124 10.48 -17.58 -5.15
N TYR A 125 11.17 -16.47 -5.33
CA TYR A 125 11.85 -16.18 -6.61
C TYR A 125 13.35 -16.42 -6.59
N TYR A 126 13.99 -16.24 -5.44
CA TYR A 126 15.44 -16.35 -5.34
C TYR A 126 15.89 -17.58 -4.55
N ALA A 127 15.27 -17.89 -3.41
CA ALA A 127 15.69 -18.99 -2.58
C ALA A 127 15.34 -20.36 -3.21
N MET A 128 14.16 -20.50 -3.83
CA MET A 128 13.73 -21.75 -4.46
C MET A 128 14.51 -22.10 -5.74
N TRP A 129 15.01 -21.10 -6.46
CA TRP A 129 15.69 -21.31 -7.75
C TRP A 129 17.22 -21.27 -7.65
N GLY A 130 17.79 -21.08 -6.46
CA GLY A 130 19.22 -21.20 -6.19
C GLY A 130 20.11 -20.21 -6.94
N TYR A 131 19.63 -18.99 -7.19
CA TYR A 131 20.44 -17.96 -7.86
C TYR A 131 21.64 -17.56 -7.01
N GLU A 132 22.85 -17.66 -7.57
CA GLU A 132 24.07 -17.13 -6.99
C GLU A 132 23.96 -15.60 -6.87
N ASN A 133 24.36 -15.02 -5.71
CA ASN A 133 24.30 -13.59 -5.38
C ASN A 133 22.90 -13.02 -5.04
N SER A 134 21.93 -13.85 -4.64
CA SER A 134 20.61 -13.39 -4.22
C SER A 134 20.64 -12.37 -3.06
N SER A 135 21.62 -12.45 -2.16
CA SER A 135 21.79 -11.51 -1.05
C SER A 135 22.20 -10.10 -1.50
N GLN A 136 22.91 -9.95 -2.63
CA GLN A 136 23.27 -8.63 -3.16
C GLN A 136 22.04 -7.90 -3.76
N ILE A 137 21.10 -8.64 -4.31
CA ILE A 137 19.86 -8.09 -4.87
C ILE A 137 18.99 -7.55 -3.74
N LEU A 138 18.91 -8.28 -2.61
CA LEU A 138 18.16 -7.86 -1.42
C LEU A 138 18.69 -6.51 -0.88
N LEU A 139 20.01 -6.39 -0.71
CA LEU A 139 20.62 -5.18 -0.14
C LEU A 139 20.62 -3.99 -1.12
N ARG A 140 20.82 -4.24 -2.40
CA ARG A 140 21.07 -3.18 -3.39
C ARG A 140 19.79 -2.62 -4.03
N HIS A 141 18.72 -3.41 -4.12
CA HIS A 141 17.47 -3.00 -4.72
C HIS A 141 16.29 -2.96 -3.76
N MET A 142 16.16 -3.96 -2.87
CA MET A 142 14.98 -4.09 -2.01
C MET A 142 15.02 -3.13 -0.82
N LEU A 143 16.18 -2.97 -0.18
CA LEU A 143 16.33 -2.12 1.01
C LEU A 143 16.13 -0.62 0.71
N PRO A 144 16.74 -0.03 -0.34
CA PRO A 144 16.50 1.38 -0.67
C PRO A 144 15.04 1.66 -1.06
N ASN A 145 14.37 0.69 -1.72
CA ASN A 145 12.96 0.81 -2.06
C ASN A 145 12.06 0.91 -0.81
N LEU A 146 12.35 0.11 0.21
CA LEU A 146 11.67 0.18 1.52
C LEU A 146 11.88 1.56 2.18
N LEU A 147 13.10 2.08 2.21
CA LEU A 147 13.41 3.38 2.80
C LEU A 147 12.68 4.52 2.09
N CYS A 148 12.70 4.53 0.75
CA CYS A 148 11.97 5.52 -0.03
C CYS A 148 10.45 5.45 0.22
N THR A 149 9.89 4.25 0.31
CA THR A 149 8.47 4.04 0.62
C THR A 149 8.12 4.57 2.01
N LEU A 150 8.95 4.32 3.03
CA LEU A 150 8.74 4.83 4.38
C LEU A 150 8.84 6.35 4.46
N LEU A 151 9.73 6.99 3.69
CA LEU A 151 9.84 8.45 3.64
C LEU A 151 8.58 9.11 3.07
N VAL A 152 7.91 8.48 2.13
CA VAL A 152 6.69 9.01 1.50
C VAL A 152 5.42 8.66 2.30
N THR A 153 5.46 7.62 3.11
CA THR A 153 4.32 7.16 3.93
C THR A 153 3.65 8.28 4.75
N PRO A 154 4.37 9.18 5.47
CA PRO A 154 3.73 10.23 6.25
C PRO A 154 2.96 11.25 5.39
N LEU A 155 3.45 11.54 4.19
CA LEU A 155 2.75 12.43 3.25
C LEU A 155 1.42 11.81 2.80
N ILE A 156 1.45 10.55 2.41
CA ILE A 156 0.25 9.80 1.97
C ILE A 156 -0.75 9.68 3.13
N PHE A 157 -0.27 9.34 4.34
CA PHE A 157 -1.12 9.25 5.52
C PHE A 157 -1.83 10.58 5.83
N LEU A 158 -1.12 11.71 5.77
CA LEU A 158 -1.71 13.03 5.99
C LEU A 158 -2.74 13.38 4.91
N ALA A 159 -2.48 13.03 3.65
CA ALA A 159 -3.42 13.24 2.56
C ALA A 159 -4.72 12.45 2.78
N VAL A 160 -4.62 11.14 3.09
CA VAL A 160 -5.78 10.28 3.38
C VAL A 160 -6.53 10.77 4.61
N ARG A 161 -5.82 11.12 5.69
CA ARG A 161 -6.41 11.66 6.92
C ARG A 161 -7.22 12.95 6.65
N ARG A 162 -6.68 13.84 5.82
CA ARG A 162 -7.37 15.10 5.46
C ARG A 162 -8.62 14.83 4.63
N MET A 163 -8.53 13.91 3.68
CA MET A 163 -9.67 13.49 2.87
C MET A 163 -10.75 12.83 3.73
N HIS A 164 -10.36 11.89 4.60
CA HIS A 164 -11.29 11.20 5.49
C HIS A 164 -12.07 12.20 6.36
N ARG A 165 -11.39 13.14 7.02
CA ARG A 165 -12.04 14.19 7.83
C ARG A 165 -13.02 15.04 7.04
N PHE A 166 -12.64 15.47 5.83
CA PHE A 166 -13.51 16.27 4.96
C PHE A 166 -14.81 15.55 4.61
N PHE A 167 -14.76 14.24 4.44
CA PHE A 167 -15.97 13.47 4.15
C PHE A 167 -16.79 13.17 5.40
N GLU A 168 -16.18 13.00 6.56
CA GLU A 168 -16.88 12.82 7.83
C GLU A 168 -17.67 14.06 8.22
N GLU A 169 -17.08 15.26 8.12
CA GLU A 169 -17.77 16.53 8.36
C GLU A 169 -18.99 16.76 7.45
N LYS A 170 -19.07 16.10 6.29
CA LYS A 170 -20.24 16.14 5.39
C LYS A 170 -21.28 15.06 5.67
N LEU A 171 -20.93 14.06 6.46
CA LEU A 171 -21.83 12.97 6.85
C LEU A 171 -22.55 13.26 8.17
N GLU A 172 -22.03 14.17 9.01
CA GLU A 172 -22.71 14.76 10.17
C GLU A 172 -23.73 15.84 9.72
#